data_dcc99d58c7d65d5b3b770101a05a5078
#
_entry.id   dcc99d58c7d65d5b3b770101a05a5078
#
_cell.length_a   1.000
_cell.length_b   1.000
_cell.length_c   1.000
_cell.angle_alpha   90.00
_cell.angle_beta   90.00
_cell.angle_gamma   90.00
#
_symmetry.space_group_name_H-M   'P 1'
#
loop_
_entity.id
_entity.type
_entity.pdbx_description
1 polymer ?
#
loop_
_entity_poly.entity_id
_entity_poly.type
_entity_poly.pdbx_seq_one_letter_code
_entity_poly.pdbx_strand_id
1 'polypeptide(L)'
;MRTVLLRAILVILTRNAIRLCVLIGAALPIAVLATPSGAITHGAPDGAAHPYVGIASSGDEFCSGTLLSPKVFLTAGHCTADFAATGEPTFVTFDPNAGPSSRYITGTPHTEPGFFNVPPQHLGVPASIGHDLGVIVLDQPVDMPAYGTLPTVNSLDAANGIPVTLVGYGAQAWAPQPGGRIPIFTFVRMWAQATLINDANANGDEFVRVSTNPGQDQGGIGPGDSGAPAFLEGRTTIAAIGSHVTNPSGSGTAYFSRLDTMDALAFISSFLS
;
A
#
# COMPACT_ATOMS: atom_id res chain seq x y z
N MET A 1 -41.65 -46.18 -54.76
CA MET A 1 -41.23 -44.72 -54.68
C MET A 1 -41.40 -44.10 -53.31
N ARG A 2 -42.33 -44.48 -52.42
CA ARG A 2 -42.49 -43.84 -51.12
C ARG A 2 -41.41 -44.17 -50.07
N THR A 3 -40.78 -45.36 -50.16
CA THR A 3 -39.83 -45.84 -49.14
C THR A 3 -38.41 -45.25 -49.28
N VAL A 4 -38.03 -44.80 -50.45
CA VAL A 4 -36.71 -44.16 -50.73
C VAL A 4 -36.71 -42.70 -50.26
N LEU A 5 -37.85 -42.01 -50.38
CA LEU A 5 -37.99 -40.60 -49.95
C LEU A 5 -37.87 -40.44 -48.43
N LEU A 6 -38.44 -41.38 -47.63
CA LEU A 6 -38.39 -41.30 -46.17
C LEU A 6 -36.94 -41.53 -45.62
N ARG A 7 -36.14 -42.39 -46.26
CA ARG A 7 -34.76 -42.59 -45.85
C ARG A 7 -33.84 -41.42 -46.14
N ALA A 8 -34.07 -40.67 -47.21
CA ALA A 8 -33.28 -39.48 -47.55
C ALA A 8 -33.56 -38.30 -46.60
N ILE A 9 -34.82 -38.14 -46.16
CA ILE A 9 -35.19 -37.05 -45.20
C ILE A 9 -34.62 -37.36 -43.80
N LEU A 10 -34.59 -38.60 -43.34
CA LEU A 10 -34.07 -38.98 -42.02
C LEU A 10 -32.57 -38.78 -41.94
N VAL A 11 -31.80 -39.05 -42.98
CA VAL A 11 -30.34 -38.83 -43.03
C VAL A 11 -29.98 -37.33 -43.04
N ILE A 12 -30.80 -36.50 -43.68
CA ILE A 12 -30.56 -35.05 -43.71
C ILE A 12 -30.85 -34.40 -42.35
N LEU A 13 -31.88 -34.83 -41.65
CA LEU A 13 -32.25 -34.35 -40.30
C LEU A 13 -31.20 -34.72 -39.24
N THR A 14 -30.67 -35.94 -39.29
CA THR A 14 -29.62 -36.41 -38.34
C THR A 14 -28.29 -35.67 -38.57
N ARG A 15 -27.90 -35.38 -39.82
CA ARG A 15 -26.65 -34.67 -40.13
C ARG A 15 -26.69 -33.20 -39.70
N ASN A 16 -27.88 -32.56 -39.76
CA ASN A 16 -28.06 -31.17 -39.35
C ASN A 16 -28.15 -31.04 -37.81
N ALA A 17 -28.76 -32.02 -37.11
CA ALA A 17 -28.77 -32.07 -35.65
C ALA A 17 -27.35 -32.22 -35.05
N ILE A 18 -26.50 -33.06 -35.63
CA ILE A 18 -25.09 -33.22 -35.19
C ILE A 18 -24.25 -31.97 -35.47
N ARG A 19 -24.52 -31.23 -36.56
CA ARG A 19 -23.83 -29.96 -36.85
C ARG A 19 -24.24 -28.84 -35.91
N LEU A 20 -25.49 -28.84 -35.43
CA LEU A 20 -25.98 -27.82 -34.51
C LEU A 20 -25.44 -28.06 -33.07
N CYS A 21 -25.24 -29.29 -32.66
CA CYS A 21 -24.63 -29.60 -31.34
C CYS A 21 -23.13 -29.28 -31.26
N VAL A 22 -22.39 -29.26 -32.38
CA VAL A 22 -20.95 -28.94 -32.41
C VAL A 22 -20.69 -27.44 -32.36
N LEU A 23 -21.66 -26.58 -32.73
CA LEU A 23 -21.52 -25.12 -32.75
C LEU A 23 -21.95 -24.43 -31.43
N ILE A 24 -22.60 -25.14 -30.50
CA ILE A 24 -23.03 -24.59 -29.20
C ILE A 24 -21.95 -24.84 -28.10
N GLY A 25 -20.94 -25.67 -28.37
CA GLY A 25 -19.91 -26.04 -27.40
C GLY A 25 -18.68 -25.11 -27.28
N ALA A 26 -18.63 -23.96 -27.96
CA ALA A 26 -17.40 -23.17 -28.06
C ALA A 26 -17.52 -21.71 -27.62
N ALA A 27 -18.50 -21.36 -26.82
CA ALA A 27 -18.58 -20.03 -26.20
C ALA A 27 -18.79 -20.20 -24.70
N LEU A 28 -17.82 -20.79 -24.00
CA LEU A 28 -17.64 -20.50 -22.58
C LEU A 28 -17.17 -19.04 -22.52
N PRO A 29 -17.92 -18.13 -21.89
CA PRO A 29 -17.37 -16.84 -21.55
C PRO A 29 -16.19 -17.12 -20.60
N ILE A 30 -14.99 -16.84 -21.05
CA ILE A 30 -13.86 -16.63 -20.13
C ILE A 30 -14.31 -15.40 -19.34
N ALA A 31 -14.91 -15.62 -18.16
CA ALA A 31 -15.04 -14.60 -17.16
C ALA A 31 -13.60 -14.23 -16.81
N VAL A 32 -13.09 -13.17 -17.43
CA VAL A 32 -11.93 -12.47 -16.93
C VAL A 32 -12.37 -11.98 -15.55
N LEU A 33 -12.03 -12.75 -14.54
CA LEU A 33 -12.11 -12.28 -13.17
C LEU A 33 -11.14 -11.09 -13.14
N ALA A 34 -11.68 -9.89 -13.26
CA ALA A 34 -10.95 -8.69 -12.92
C ALA A 34 -10.54 -8.89 -11.45
N THR A 35 -9.27 -9.17 -11.24
CA THR A 35 -8.70 -9.17 -9.89
C THR A 35 -8.93 -7.76 -9.35
N PRO A 36 -9.56 -7.59 -8.18
CA PRO A 36 -9.70 -6.27 -7.59
C PRO A 36 -8.30 -5.68 -7.45
N SER A 37 -8.12 -4.45 -7.94
CA SER A 37 -6.91 -3.67 -7.65
C SER A 37 -6.88 -3.45 -6.14
N GLY A 38 -5.85 -3.96 -5.48
CA GLY A 38 -5.77 -3.89 -4.02
C GLY A 38 -5.19 -2.58 -3.49
N ALA A 39 -5.32 -2.33 -2.18
CA ALA A 39 -4.55 -1.34 -1.42
C ALA A 39 -3.06 -1.58 -1.68
N ILE A 40 -2.22 -0.55 -1.70
CA ILE A 40 -1.04 -0.58 -2.55
C ILE A 40 -1.52 -0.89 -3.97
N THR A 41 -1.71 0.13 -4.79
CA THR A 41 -2.31 -0.03 -6.12
C THR A 41 -1.62 -1.14 -6.91
N HIS A 42 -2.37 -2.00 -7.57
CA HIS A 42 -1.88 -3.21 -8.26
C HIS A 42 -1.25 -4.27 -7.34
N GLY A 43 -1.51 -4.20 -6.03
CA GLY A 43 -1.04 -5.18 -5.05
C GLY A 43 -1.95 -6.41 -4.93
N ALA A 44 -1.50 -7.36 -4.10
CA ALA A 44 -2.25 -8.55 -3.69
C ALA A 44 -2.53 -8.52 -2.17
N PRO A 45 -3.57 -9.23 -1.68
CA PRO A 45 -3.81 -9.37 -0.25
C PRO A 45 -2.58 -9.96 0.46
N ASP A 46 -2.14 -9.28 1.54
CA ASP A 46 -0.95 -9.69 2.32
C ASP A 46 -1.23 -10.91 3.22
N GLY A 47 -2.48 -11.09 3.63
CA GLY A 47 -2.85 -12.14 4.55
C GLY A 47 -2.05 -12.08 5.86
N ALA A 48 -1.28 -13.12 6.15
CA ALA A 48 -0.47 -13.25 7.36
C ALA A 48 1.04 -13.02 7.12
N ALA A 49 1.46 -12.53 5.96
CA ALA A 49 2.88 -12.42 5.61
C ALA A 49 3.61 -11.35 6.44
N HIS A 50 2.99 -10.20 6.67
CA HIS A 50 3.57 -9.10 7.44
C HIS A 50 2.66 -8.71 8.63
N PRO A 51 2.51 -9.58 9.65
CA PRO A 51 1.55 -9.36 10.74
C PRO A 51 1.85 -8.12 11.59
N TYR A 52 3.08 -7.63 11.55
CA TYR A 52 3.55 -6.42 12.24
C TYR A 52 3.28 -5.11 11.48
N VAL A 53 2.73 -5.18 10.26
CA VAL A 53 2.22 -3.99 9.56
C VAL A 53 0.77 -3.76 9.95
N GLY A 54 0.45 -2.53 10.37
CA GLY A 54 -0.86 -2.14 10.88
C GLY A 54 -1.40 -0.88 10.23
N ILE A 55 -2.63 -0.56 10.59
CA ILE A 55 -3.29 0.72 10.29
C ILE A 55 -3.51 1.48 11.60
N ALA A 56 -3.16 2.76 11.59
CA ALA A 56 -3.43 3.71 12.66
C ALA A 56 -4.54 4.66 12.22
N SER A 57 -5.38 5.10 13.16
CA SER A 57 -6.46 6.06 12.89
C SER A 57 -6.74 6.96 14.09
N SER A 58 -7.23 8.19 13.81
CA SER A 58 -7.77 9.12 14.79
C SER A 58 -8.84 9.98 14.12
N GLY A 59 -10.06 9.99 14.64
CA GLY A 59 -11.20 10.57 13.94
C GLY A 59 -11.41 9.92 12.57
N ASP A 60 -11.49 10.74 11.52
CA ASP A 60 -11.63 10.28 10.13
C ASP A 60 -10.28 10.04 9.41
N GLU A 61 -9.15 10.37 10.06
CA GLU A 61 -7.81 10.23 9.50
C GLU A 61 -7.26 8.82 9.75
N PHE A 62 -6.54 8.28 8.78
CA PHE A 62 -5.86 7.00 8.94
C PHE A 62 -4.60 6.89 8.08
N CYS A 63 -3.66 6.10 8.56
CA CYS A 63 -2.35 5.86 7.95
C CYS A 63 -1.91 4.42 8.16
N SER A 64 -1.02 3.95 7.33
CA SER A 64 -0.33 2.67 7.51
C SER A 64 0.92 2.83 8.39
N GLY A 65 1.48 1.73 8.87
CA GLY A 65 2.73 1.76 9.63
C GLY A 65 3.21 0.39 10.05
N THR A 66 4.28 0.34 10.85
CA THR A 66 4.96 -0.90 11.21
C THR A 66 5.35 -0.93 12.67
N LEU A 67 5.08 -2.03 13.35
CA LEU A 67 5.50 -2.29 14.72
C LEU A 67 7.00 -2.66 14.75
N LEU A 68 7.81 -1.86 15.47
CA LEU A 68 9.26 -2.06 15.63
C LEU A 68 9.62 -2.80 16.93
N SER A 69 8.75 -2.71 17.92
CA SER A 69 8.84 -3.41 19.21
C SER A 69 7.43 -3.60 19.75
N PRO A 70 7.20 -4.30 20.86
CA PRO A 70 5.85 -4.52 21.37
C PRO A 70 5.00 -3.26 21.55
N LYS A 71 5.61 -2.08 21.68
CA LYS A 71 4.89 -0.82 21.92
C LYS A 71 5.21 0.29 20.95
N VAL A 72 6.13 0.13 20.02
CA VAL A 72 6.60 1.21 19.14
C VAL A 72 6.12 0.96 17.71
N PHE A 73 5.17 1.76 17.28
CA PHE A 73 4.61 1.71 15.93
C PHE A 73 5.12 2.92 15.12
N LEU A 74 5.88 2.65 14.06
CA LEU A 74 6.44 3.64 13.15
C LEU A 74 5.42 3.99 12.07
N THR A 75 5.25 5.28 11.79
CA THR A 75 4.42 5.81 10.71
C THR A 75 4.99 7.14 10.19
N ALA A 76 4.27 7.85 9.32
CA ALA A 76 4.69 9.17 8.82
C ALA A 76 4.45 10.29 9.85
N GLY A 77 5.26 11.34 9.77
CA GLY A 77 5.18 12.51 10.65
C GLY A 77 3.88 13.30 10.46
N HIS A 78 3.45 13.49 9.21
CA HIS A 78 2.16 14.15 8.95
C HIS A 78 0.99 13.39 9.57
N CYS A 79 1.03 12.05 9.59
CA CYS A 79 -0.01 11.24 10.25
C CYS A 79 -0.11 11.52 11.74
N THR A 80 1.03 11.49 12.45
CA THR A 80 1.04 11.75 13.90
C THR A 80 0.70 13.19 14.23
N ALA A 81 1.07 14.15 13.38
CA ALA A 81 0.69 15.56 13.53
C ALA A 81 -0.83 15.75 13.35
N ASP A 82 -1.41 15.13 12.31
CA ASP A 82 -2.85 15.19 12.05
C ASP A 82 -3.63 14.47 13.17
N PHE A 83 -3.19 13.29 13.63
CA PHE A 83 -3.81 12.58 14.75
C PHE A 83 -3.80 13.40 16.03
N ALA A 84 -2.69 14.09 16.34
CA ALA A 84 -2.64 14.99 17.49
C ALA A 84 -3.58 16.19 17.34
N ALA A 85 -3.78 16.68 16.11
CA ALA A 85 -4.65 17.80 15.82
C ALA A 85 -6.15 17.47 15.92
N THR A 86 -6.56 16.20 15.74
CA THR A 86 -7.97 15.80 15.88
C THR A 86 -8.47 15.96 17.30
N GLY A 87 -7.62 15.84 18.31
CA GLY A 87 -8.00 15.77 19.71
C GLY A 87 -8.72 14.47 20.11
N GLU A 88 -8.87 13.53 19.17
CA GLU A 88 -9.49 12.23 19.38
C GLU A 88 -8.44 11.16 19.73
N PRO A 89 -8.82 10.06 20.39
CA PRO A 89 -7.91 8.95 20.64
C PRO A 89 -7.31 8.37 19.37
N THR A 90 -6.03 8.04 19.42
CA THR A 90 -5.35 7.31 18.34
C THR A 90 -5.45 5.80 18.58
N PHE A 91 -5.86 5.08 17.57
CA PHE A 91 -6.05 3.63 17.57
C PHE A 91 -5.16 2.96 16.54
N VAL A 92 -4.63 1.78 16.88
CA VAL A 92 -3.86 0.93 15.96
C VAL A 92 -4.44 -0.48 15.95
N THR A 93 -4.56 -1.07 14.76
CA THR A 93 -4.89 -2.49 14.60
C THR A 93 -3.94 -3.16 13.59
N PHE A 94 -3.71 -4.45 13.80
CA PHE A 94 -2.89 -5.31 12.95
C PHE A 94 -3.71 -6.36 12.20
N ASP A 95 -5.04 -6.25 12.26
CA ASP A 95 -5.94 -7.15 11.56
C ASP A 95 -5.71 -7.03 10.05
N PRO A 96 -5.47 -8.14 9.32
CA PRO A 96 -5.29 -8.07 7.86
C PRO A 96 -6.54 -7.57 7.11
N ASN A 97 -7.70 -7.59 7.77
CA ASN A 97 -8.96 -7.02 7.29
C ASN A 97 -9.52 -6.13 8.40
N ALA A 98 -9.00 -4.91 8.51
CA ALA A 98 -9.40 -3.98 9.56
C ALA A 98 -10.88 -3.60 9.42
N GLY A 99 -11.61 -3.62 10.53
CA GLY A 99 -13.05 -3.34 10.56
C GLY A 99 -13.59 -3.18 11.98
N PRO A 100 -14.89 -2.96 12.15
CA PRO A 100 -15.49 -2.69 13.46
C PRO A 100 -15.29 -3.77 14.53
N SER A 101 -15.02 -5.01 14.12
CA SER A 101 -14.73 -6.14 15.01
C SER A 101 -13.26 -6.38 15.29
N SER A 102 -12.37 -5.59 14.70
CA SER A 102 -10.93 -5.70 14.91
C SER A 102 -10.53 -5.31 16.33
N ARG A 103 -9.44 -5.92 16.82
CA ARG A 103 -8.83 -5.50 18.07
C ARG A 103 -8.04 -4.22 17.85
N TYR A 104 -8.50 -3.13 18.42
CA TYR A 104 -7.82 -1.86 18.42
C TYR A 104 -7.07 -1.62 19.74
N ILE A 105 -5.90 -1.02 19.64
CA ILE A 105 -5.04 -0.65 20.78
C ILE A 105 -4.85 0.85 20.70
N THR A 106 -5.07 1.55 21.81
CA THR A 106 -4.79 3.00 21.90
C THR A 106 -3.31 3.28 22.00
N GLY A 107 -2.91 4.49 21.59
CA GLY A 107 -1.52 4.90 21.69
C GLY A 107 -1.38 6.42 21.58
N THR A 108 -0.19 6.90 21.95
CA THR A 108 0.15 8.32 21.91
C THR A 108 1.01 8.61 20.68
N PRO A 109 0.57 9.50 19.77
CA PRO A 109 1.35 9.90 18.63
C PRO A 109 2.47 10.87 19.01
N HIS A 110 3.64 10.68 18.42
CA HIS A 110 4.83 11.53 18.55
C HIS A 110 5.36 11.83 17.16
N THR A 111 5.43 13.11 16.83
CA THR A 111 5.95 13.59 15.54
C THR A 111 7.41 13.96 15.72
N GLU A 112 8.25 13.69 14.71
CA GLU A 112 9.64 14.12 14.69
C GLU A 112 9.69 15.65 14.84
N PRO A 113 10.50 16.22 15.77
CA PRO A 113 10.48 17.64 16.10
C PRO A 113 10.81 18.59 14.94
N GLY A 114 11.56 18.12 13.94
CA GLY A 114 11.87 18.88 12.73
C GLY A 114 10.79 18.80 11.65
N PHE A 115 9.73 18.04 11.84
CA PHE A 115 8.67 17.86 10.84
C PHE A 115 8.08 19.21 10.41
N PHE A 116 7.98 19.40 9.11
CA PHE A 116 7.26 20.50 8.51
C PHE A 116 6.47 20.03 7.28
N ASN A 117 5.30 20.63 7.08
CA ASN A 117 4.47 20.44 5.90
C ASN A 117 3.96 21.80 5.45
N VAL A 118 4.56 22.35 4.41
CA VAL A 118 4.19 23.65 3.85
C VAL A 118 3.43 23.40 2.56
N PRO A 119 2.10 23.56 2.55
CA PRO A 119 1.31 23.43 1.33
C PRO A 119 1.75 24.47 0.28
N PRO A 120 1.44 24.27 -1.01
CA PRO A 120 1.75 25.23 -2.05
C PRO A 120 1.16 26.59 -1.72
N GLN A 121 2.01 27.59 -1.48
CA GLN A 121 1.57 28.95 -1.07
C GLN A 121 1.00 29.75 -2.24
N HIS A 122 1.47 29.47 -3.48
CA HIS A 122 1.03 30.12 -4.71
C HIS A 122 1.17 29.17 -5.91
N LEU A 123 0.50 29.47 -7.02
CA LEU A 123 0.69 28.76 -8.28
C LEU A 123 2.18 28.78 -8.68
N GLY A 124 2.78 27.60 -8.81
CA GLY A 124 4.17 27.41 -9.21
C GLY A 124 5.18 27.25 -8.07
N VAL A 125 4.74 27.35 -6.80
CA VAL A 125 5.57 27.00 -5.65
C VAL A 125 5.21 25.57 -5.23
N PRO A 126 6.16 24.60 -5.30
CA PRO A 126 5.90 23.23 -4.85
C PRO A 126 5.55 23.19 -3.36
N ALA A 127 4.72 22.22 -2.96
CA ALA A 127 4.61 21.83 -1.56
C ALA A 127 5.99 21.39 -1.04
N SER A 128 6.31 21.72 0.19
CA SER A 128 7.53 21.30 0.85
C SER A 128 7.17 20.51 2.11
N ILE A 129 7.69 19.29 2.20
CA ILE A 129 7.55 18.42 3.36
C ILE A 129 8.94 17.91 3.74
N GLY A 130 9.25 17.83 5.02
CA GLY A 130 10.50 17.27 5.51
C GLY A 130 10.37 16.71 6.91
N HIS A 131 11.33 15.88 7.32
CA HIS A 131 11.34 15.16 8.59
C HIS A 131 10.02 14.41 8.83
N ASP A 132 9.48 13.79 7.77
CA ASP A 132 8.15 13.17 7.78
C ASP A 132 8.19 11.80 8.44
N LEU A 133 8.51 11.79 9.75
CA LEU A 133 8.61 10.61 10.59
C LEU A 133 7.75 10.76 11.84
N GLY A 134 7.04 9.71 12.21
CA GLY A 134 6.21 9.66 13.39
C GLY A 134 6.25 8.30 14.08
N VAL A 135 6.06 8.30 15.38
CA VAL A 135 5.95 7.12 16.23
C VAL A 135 4.65 7.19 17.01
N ILE A 136 3.94 6.06 17.12
CA ILE A 136 2.83 5.90 18.07
C ILE A 136 3.29 4.93 19.14
N VAL A 137 3.36 5.39 20.40
CA VAL A 137 3.65 4.56 21.57
C VAL A 137 2.35 3.93 22.04
N LEU A 138 2.23 2.62 21.88
CA LEU A 138 1.03 1.87 22.24
C LEU A 138 0.87 1.73 23.76
N ASP A 139 -0.35 1.87 24.25
CA ASP A 139 -0.68 1.73 25.69
C ASP A 139 -0.50 0.27 26.16
N GLN A 140 -0.80 -0.69 25.28
CA GLN A 140 -0.65 -2.12 25.56
C GLN A 140 0.37 -2.75 24.61
N PRO A 141 1.20 -3.68 25.09
CA PRO A 141 2.13 -4.39 24.23
C PRO A 141 1.41 -5.34 23.27
N VAL A 142 2.01 -5.50 22.10
CA VAL A 142 1.56 -6.43 21.07
C VAL A 142 2.71 -7.38 20.75
N ASP A 143 2.53 -8.63 21.10
CA ASP A 143 3.52 -9.66 20.80
C ASP A 143 3.29 -10.18 19.37
N MET A 144 4.33 -10.08 18.56
CA MET A 144 4.35 -10.53 17.17
C MET A 144 5.48 -11.55 16.95
N PRO A 145 5.33 -12.46 15.97
CA PRO A 145 6.39 -13.42 15.62
C PRO A 145 7.68 -12.73 15.15
N ALA A 146 7.57 -11.52 14.62
CA ALA A 146 8.65 -10.66 14.17
C ALA A 146 8.22 -9.21 14.27
N TYR A 147 9.18 -8.30 14.20
CA TYR A 147 8.99 -6.85 14.13
C TYR A 147 9.75 -6.29 12.94
N GLY A 148 9.36 -5.11 12.48
CA GLY A 148 10.16 -4.34 11.53
C GLY A 148 11.52 -3.99 12.16
N THR A 149 12.56 -3.98 11.35
CA THR A 149 13.91 -3.62 11.79
C THR A 149 14.40 -2.38 11.07
N LEU A 150 15.23 -1.58 11.74
CA LEU A 150 15.80 -0.37 11.15
C LEU A 150 17.03 -0.72 10.29
N PRO A 151 17.31 0.06 9.25
CA PRO A 151 18.51 -0.07 8.44
C PRO A 151 19.74 0.46 9.21
N THR A 152 20.94 0.20 8.68
CA THR A 152 22.16 0.86 9.17
C THR A 152 22.31 2.25 8.55
N VAL A 153 23.00 3.15 9.26
CA VAL A 153 23.26 4.52 8.77
C VAL A 153 23.85 4.49 7.36
N ASN A 154 23.32 5.35 6.48
CA ASN A 154 23.76 5.58 5.11
C ASN A 154 23.71 4.34 4.20
N SER A 155 22.96 3.31 4.59
CA SER A 155 22.86 2.08 3.80
C SER A 155 22.14 2.24 2.46
N LEU A 156 21.41 3.33 2.28
CA LEU A 156 20.69 3.65 1.06
C LEU A 156 21.42 4.61 0.12
N ASP A 157 22.59 5.15 0.49
CA ASP A 157 23.30 6.14 -0.33
C ASP A 157 23.68 5.64 -1.73
N ALA A 158 23.97 4.37 -1.86
CA ALA A 158 24.24 3.72 -3.13
C ALA A 158 23.06 2.87 -3.65
N ALA A 159 21.91 2.92 -2.98
CA ALA A 159 20.78 2.08 -3.32
C ALA A 159 20.06 2.59 -4.57
N ASN A 160 20.20 1.88 -5.69
CA ASN A 160 19.51 2.17 -6.93
C ASN A 160 19.11 0.87 -7.63
N GLY A 161 17.86 0.77 -8.04
CA GLY A 161 17.33 -0.44 -8.66
C GLY A 161 17.12 -1.61 -7.68
N ILE A 162 17.08 -1.34 -6.36
CA ILE A 162 16.86 -2.38 -5.36
C ILE A 162 15.38 -2.70 -5.27
N PRO A 163 14.98 -3.99 -5.39
CA PRO A 163 13.60 -4.38 -5.20
C PRO A 163 13.21 -4.21 -3.73
N VAL A 164 12.00 -3.66 -3.53
CA VAL A 164 11.38 -3.49 -2.21
C VAL A 164 9.96 -4.02 -2.21
N THR A 165 9.52 -4.49 -1.06
CA THR A 165 8.12 -4.89 -0.83
C THR A 165 7.40 -3.77 -0.08
N LEU A 166 6.36 -3.22 -0.69
CA LEU A 166 5.46 -2.26 -0.07
C LEU A 166 4.31 -3.00 0.60
N VAL A 167 3.92 -2.58 1.80
CA VAL A 167 2.79 -3.17 2.52
C VAL A 167 1.96 -2.07 3.18
N GLY A 168 0.63 -2.06 2.96
CA GLY A 168 -0.21 -1.00 3.51
C GLY A 168 -1.71 -1.27 3.44
N TYR A 169 -2.51 -0.29 3.88
CA TYR A 169 -3.98 -0.36 3.96
C TYR A 169 -4.68 0.76 3.17
N GLY A 170 -3.94 1.48 2.33
CA GLY A 170 -4.45 2.64 1.61
C GLY A 170 -5.50 2.32 0.55
N ALA A 171 -5.70 3.26 -0.38
CA ALA A 171 -6.70 3.15 -1.44
C ALA A 171 -6.44 1.97 -2.36
N GLN A 172 -7.45 1.15 -2.59
CA GLN A 172 -7.36 -0.08 -3.39
C GLN A 172 -7.87 0.10 -4.82
N ALA A 173 -8.73 1.04 -5.02
CA ALA A 173 -9.33 1.34 -6.31
C ALA A 173 -9.77 2.80 -6.36
N TRP A 174 -10.19 3.23 -7.53
CA TRP A 174 -10.67 4.58 -7.76
C TRP A 174 -12.02 4.53 -8.47
N ALA A 175 -13.05 5.09 -7.84
CA ALA A 175 -14.35 5.25 -8.48
C ALA A 175 -14.43 6.55 -9.29
N PRO A 176 -15.04 6.55 -10.47
CA PRO A 176 -15.30 7.78 -11.21
C PRO A 176 -16.34 8.63 -10.47
N GLN A 177 -16.13 9.95 -10.45
CA GLN A 177 -17.12 10.94 -10.00
C GLN A 177 -17.08 12.19 -10.89
N PRO A 178 -18.10 13.03 -10.87
CA PRO A 178 -18.05 14.32 -11.57
C PRO A 178 -16.86 15.15 -11.10
N GLY A 179 -15.96 15.51 -12.04
CA GLY A 179 -14.76 16.29 -11.75
C GLY A 179 -13.52 15.48 -11.39
N GLY A 180 -13.55 14.12 -11.35
CA GLY A 180 -12.36 13.33 -11.07
C GLY A 180 -12.64 11.89 -10.66
N ARG A 181 -11.87 11.43 -9.67
CA ARG A 181 -11.96 10.09 -9.09
C ARG A 181 -11.86 10.19 -7.58
N ILE A 182 -12.55 9.31 -6.88
CA ILE A 182 -12.43 9.15 -5.41
C ILE A 182 -11.76 7.82 -5.07
N PRO A 183 -10.91 7.77 -4.03
CA PRO A 183 -10.32 6.53 -3.56
C PRO A 183 -11.39 5.62 -2.93
N ILE A 184 -11.22 4.31 -3.12
CA ILE A 184 -12.02 3.27 -2.47
C ILE A 184 -11.14 2.56 -1.47
N PHE A 185 -11.56 2.51 -0.22
CA PHE A 185 -10.88 1.84 0.88
C PHE A 185 -11.65 0.58 1.28
N THR A 186 -10.98 -0.54 1.37
CA THR A 186 -11.52 -1.79 1.92
C THR A 186 -10.86 -2.17 3.23
N PHE A 187 -9.82 -1.42 3.64
CA PHE A 187 -9.03 -1.64 4.85
C PHE A 187 -8.44 -3.06 4.97
N VAL A 188 -8.16 -3.67 3.82
CA VAL A 188 -7.43 -4.94 3.71
C VAL A 188 -5.95 -4.64 3.57
N ARG A 189 -5.09 -5.30 4.37
CA ARG A 189 -3.64 -5.19 4.21
C ARG A 189 -3.21 -5.83 2.90
N MET A 190 -2.51 -5.05 2.09
CA MET A 190 -2.04 -5.44 0.76
C MET A 190 -0.54 -5.31 0.68
N TRP A 191 0.06 -6.01 -0.28
CA TRP A 191 1.47 -5.89 -0.61
C TRP A 191 1.70 -5.82 -2.11
N ALA A 192 2.80 -5.21 -2.55
CA ALA A 192 3.28 -5.25 -3.92
C ALA A 192 4.80 -5.08 -3.97
N GLN A 193 5.39 -5.53 -5.08
CA GLN A 193 6.77 -5.21 -5.41
C GLN A 193 6.87 -3.81 -6.00
N ALA A 194 7.98 -3.15 -5.71
CA ALA A 194 8.36 -1.87 -6.29
C ALA A 194 9.89 -1.80 -6.39
N THR A 195 10.41 -0.74 -6.96
CA THR A 195 11.87 -0.56 -7.09
C THR A 195 12.30 0.75 -6.43
N LEU A 196 13.24 0.65 -5.51
CA LEU A 196 13.87 1.81 -4.89
C LEU A 196 14.83 2.46 -5.87
N ILE A 197 14.65 3.75 -6.09
CA ILE A 197 15.50 4.60 -6.93
C ILE A 197 16.11 5.66 -6.05
N ASN A 198 17.43 5.64 -5.93
CA ASN A 198 18.13 6.74 -5.28
C ASN A 198 18.06 8.00 -6.16
N ASP A 199 17.64 9.10 -5.55
CA ASP A 199 17.73 10.43 -6.16
C ASP A 199 18.44 11.39 -5.20
N ALA A 200 19.75 11.28 -5.18
CA ALA A 200 20.64 12.12 -4.35
C ALA A 200 20.47 13.64 -4.60
N ASN A 201 19.64 14.04 -5.56
CA ASN A 201 19.45 15.44 -5.95
C ASN A 201 18.05 15.99 -5.67
N ALA A 202 17.08 15.16 -5.24
CA ALA A 202 15.72 15.60 -4.98
C ALA A 202 15.48 15.74 -3.46
N ASN A 203 15.26 16.96 -3.00
CA ASN A 203 14.84 17.30 -1.63
C ASN A 203 15.85 16.97 -0.50
N GLY A 204 17.17 17.06 -0.76
CA GLY A 204 18.16 16.66 0.23
C GLY A 204 18.18 15.15 0.45
N ASP A 205 18.92 14.68 1.43
CA ASP A 205 19.08 13.24 1.72
C ASP A 205 17.92 12.62 2.53
N GLU A 206 16.81 13.33 2.71
CA GLU A 206 15.68 12.88 3.56
C GLU A 206 14.77 11.86 2.88
N PHE A 207 14.73 11.86 1.54
CA PHE A 207 13.83 11.03 0.77
C PHE A 207 14.56 10.11 -0.19
N VAL A 208 13.96 8.96 -0.43
CA VAL A 208 14.23 8.13 -1.60
C VAL A 208 12.99 8.06 -2.46
N ARG A 209 13.18 7.85 -3.75
CA ARG A 209 12.06 7.58 -4.65
C ARG A 209 11.83 6.08 -4.79
N VAL A 210 10.58 5.72 -4.91
CA VAL A 210 10.16 4.36 -5.25
C VAL A 210 9.41 4.43 -6.57
N SER A 211 9.90 3.69 -7.56
CA SER A 211 9.25 3.52 -8.85
C SER A 211 8.16 2.47 -8.75
N THR A 212 7.00 2.82 -9.25
CA THR A 212 5.81 1.99 -9.23
C THR A 212 5.29 1.89 -10.65
N ASN A 213 5.73 0.86 -11.38
CA ASN A 213 5.36 0.65 -12.76
C ASN A 213 4.45 -0.57 -12.93
N PRO A 214 3.13 -0.37 -13.06
CA PRO A 214 2.19 -1.47 -13.24
C PRO A 214 2.47 -2.35 -14.46
N GLY A 215 3.14 -1.80 -15.49
CA GLY A 215 3.56 -2.57 -16.67
C GLY A 215 4.72 -3.54 -16.39
N GLN A 216 5.28 -3.50 -15.18
CA GLN A 216 6.32 -4.41 -14.67
C GLN A 216 5.83 -5.18 -13.43
N ASP A 217 4.52 -5.35 -13.27
CA ASP A 217 3.88 -5.99 -12.11
C ASP A 217 4.22 -5.29 -10.77
N GLN A 218 4.52 -3.97 -10.80
CA GLN A 218 4.79 -3.18 -9.62
C GLN A 218 3.54 -2.44 -9.17
N GLY A 219 3.36 -2.36 -7.86
CA GLY A 219 2.34 -1.55 -7.23
C GLY A 219 2.90 -0.29 -6.58
N GLY A 220 2.04 0.61 -6.14
CA GLY A 220 2.42 1.89 -5.54
C GLY A 220 1.53 2.32 -4.41
N ILE A 221 2.04 3.24 -3.59
CA ILE A 221 1.28 3.84 -2.50
C ILE A 221 0.24 4.84 -3.01
N GLY A 222 -0.84 4.99 -2.25
CA GLY A 222 -1.92 5.95 -2.47
C GLY A 222 -2.39 6.55 -1.14
N PRO A 223 -3.48 7.32 -1.12
CA PRO A 223 -4.08 7.82 0.12
C PRO A 223 -4.28 6.70 1.14
N GLY A 224 -3.87 6.91 2.39
CA GLY A 224 -3.91 5.93 3.48
C GLY A 224 -2.70 4.99 3.56
N ASP A 225 -1.79 5.00 2.57
CA ASP A 225 -0.50 4.30 2.65
C ASP A 225 0.62 5.19 3.23
N SER A 226 0.30 6.37 3.72
CA SER A 226 1.22 7.21 4.50
C SER A 226 1.80 6.40 5.66
N GLY A 227 3.13 6.37 5.82
CA GLY A 227 3.81 5.53 6.82
C GLY A 227 3.96 4.05 6.44
N ALA A 228 3.41 3.60 5.31
CA ALA A 228 3.58 2.24 4.80
C ALA A 228 5.06 1.90 4.59
N PRO A 229 5.56 0.75 5.10
CA PRO A 229 6.94 0.37 4.95
C PRO A 229 7.29 -0.04 3.51
N ALA A 230 8.50 0.33 3.09
CA ALA A 230 9.21 -0.28 1.97
C ALA A 230 10.27 -1.21 2.55
N PHE A 231 9.97 -2.51 2.62
CA PHE A 231 10.91 -3.51 3.11
C PHE A 231 11.95 -3.86 2.05
N LEU A 232 13.21 -4.00 2.45
CA LEU A 232 14.21 -4.65 1.62
C LEU A 232 13.78 -6.09 1.35
N GLU A 233 13.91 -6.53 0.10
CA GLU A 233 13.38 -7.82 -0.35
C GLU A 233 13.82 -8.99 0.54
N GLY A 234 12.85 -9.81 0.96
CA GLY A 234 13.06 -10.99 1.81
C GLY A 234 13.51 -10.67 3.25
N ARG A 235 13.38 -9.41 3.72
CA ARG A 235 13.81 -8.97 5.06
C ARG A 235 12.69 -8.26 5.80
N THR A 236 12.84 -8.14 7.11
CA THR A 236 12.02 -7.26 7.96
C THR A 236 12.59 -5.83 8.03
N THR A 237 13.72 -5.58 7.35
CA THR A 237 14.38 -4.28 7.36
C THR A 237 13.61 -3.28 6.50
N ILE A 238 13.17 -2.20 7.12
CA ILE A 238 12.44 -1.12 6.49
C ILE A 238 13.47 -0.12 5.94
N ALA A 239 13.56 -0.01 4.63
CA ALA A 239 14.44 0.98 3.98
C ALA A 239 13.91 2.40 4.20
N ALA A 240 12.62 2.59 3.98
CA ALA A 240 11.95 3.89 4.05
C ALA A 240 10.45 3.70 4.28
N ILE A 241 9.74 4.77 4.64
CA ILE A 241 8.29 4.77 4.81
C ILE A 241 7.61 5.74 3.85
N GLY A 242 6.40 5.40 3.41
CA GLY A 242 5.60 6.21 2.48
C GLY A 242 5.31 7.61 3.04
N SER A 243 5.63 8.65 2.27
CA SER A 243 5.37 10.04 2.60
C SER A 243 4.36 10.64 1.63
N HIS A 244 4.75 10.88 0.39
CA HIS A 244 3.87 11.51 -0.59
C HIS A 244 4.05 10.93 -2.00
N VAL A 245 3.06 11.19 -2.86
CA VAL A 245 3.02 10.71 -4.23
C VAL A 245 2.95 11.87 -5.22
N THR A 246 3.52 11.70 -6.40
CA THR A 246 3.36 12.66 -7.52
C THR A 246 2.05 12.44 -8.27
N ASN A 247 1.48 11.24 -8.14
CA ASN A 247 0.22 10.86 -8.76
C ASN A 247 -0.65 10.08 -7.76
N PRO A 248 -1.81 10.64 -7.36
CA PRO A 248 -2.70 9.99 -6.38
C PRO A 248 -3.15 8.58 -6.78
N SER A 249 -3.11 8.22 -8.06
CA SER A 249 -3.48 6.87 -8.52
C SER A 249 -2.43 5.79 -8.21
N GLY A 250 -1.33 6.13 -7.52
CA GLY A 250 -0.29 5.19 -7.11
C GLY A 250 0.59 4.65 -8.23
N SER A 251 0.55 5.28 -9.42
CA SER A 251 1.45 4.94 -10.54
C SER A 251 2.53 6.01 -10.72
N GLY A 252 3.72 5.59 -11.15
CA GLY A 252 4.83 6.50 -11.43
C GLY A 252 5.86 6.53 -10.31
N THR A 253 6.02 7.65 -9.62
CA THR A 253 7.02 7.83 -8.56
C THR A 253 6.36 8.26 -7.27
N ALA A 254 6.73 7.61 -6.17
CA ALA A 254 6.38 7.98 -4.82
C ALA A 254 7.65 8.35 -4.04
N TYR A 255 7.52 9.25 -3.08
CA TYR A 255 8.57 9.67 -2.17
C TYR A 255 8.39 8.99 -0.82
N PHE A 256 9.48 8.43 -0.32
CA PHE A 256 9.54 7.72 0.94
C PHE A 256 10.58 8.37 1.85
N SER A 257 10.22 8.63 3.10
CA SER A 257 11.16 9.13 4.11
C SER A 257 12.19 8.05 4.44
N ARG A 258 13.47 8.37 4.28
CA ARG A 258 14.61 7.47 4.58
C ARG A 258 14.68 7.20 6.07
N LEU A 259 14.94 5.94 6.43
CA LEU A 259 15.15 5.56 7.82
C LEU A 259 16.62 5.41 8.19
N ASP A 260 17.52 5.46 7.22
CA ASP A 260 18.96 5.25 7.43
C ASP A 260 19.75 6.56 7.65
N THR A 261 19.08 7.70 7.78
CA THR A 261 19.72 8.96 8.19
C THR A 261 19.97 8.96 9.70
N MET A 262 20.99 9.72 10.15
CA MET A 262 21.32 9.80 11.58
C MET A 262 20.17 10.35 12.40
N ASP A 263 19.46 11.38 11.89
CA ASP A 263 18.37 12.04 12.59
C ASP A 263 17.14 11.11 12.70
N ALA A 264 16.79 10.41 11.62
CA ALA A 264 15.72 9.41 11.63
C ALA A 264 15.98 8.30 12.64
N LEU A 265 17.19 7.73 12.62
CA LEU A 265 17.58 6.66 13.55
C LEU A 265 17.63 7.15 15.00
N ALA A 266 18.11 8.38 15.26
CA ALA A 266 18.15 8.98 16.60
C ALA A 266 16.73 9.18 17.15
N PHE A 267 15.81 9.76 16.33
CA PHE A 267 14.42 9.96 16.71
C PHE A 267 13.74 8.62 17.06
N ILE A 268 13.77 7.66 16.16
CA ILE A 268 13.08 6.37 16.33
C ILE A 268 13.68 5.60 17.52
N SER A 269 15.02 5.55 17.64
CA SER A 269 15.72 4.81 18.70
C SER A 269 15.41 5.35 20.09
N SER A 270 15.04 6.62 20.22
CA SER A 270 14.65 7.22 21.51
C SER A 270 13.42 6.56 22.14
N PHE A 271 12.59 5.86 21.34
CA PHE A 271 11.41 5.13 21.80
C PHE A 271 11.64 3.63 21.96
N LEU A 272 12.76 3.10 21.50
CA LEU A 272 13.06 1.65 21.53
C LEU A 272 13.84 1.21 22.77
N SER A 273 14.21 2.16 23.65
CA SER A 273 14.99 1.93 24.88
C SER A 273 14.11 1.48 26.06
#